data_f636bd3701bc61accb196857a211791b
#
_entry.id   f636bd3701bc61accb196857a211791b
#
_cell.length_a   1.000
_cell.length_b   1.000
_cell.length_c   1.000
_cell.angle_alpha   90.00
_cell.angle_beta   90.00
_cell.angle_gamma   90.00
#
_symmetry.space_group_name_H-M   'P 1'
#
loop_
_entity.id
_entity.type
_entity.pdbx_description
1 polymer ?
#
loop_
_entity_poly.entity_id
_entity_poly.type
_entity_poly.pdbx_seq_one_letter_code
_entity_poly.pdbx_strand_id
1 'polypeptide(L)'
;MNRYPFLSSLCALLLTGLLAGCHGAPDETGATGTDAAVAVTTVKPVQQIFHDTVQAWGSAAGDPQHARAISLAHAGQVTALQVAAGQTVQRGQPLLTITPDPVARSAYQQAQSAMTLASGELRRTEQLAAQRLATQSQLAIARKALADARAALEAQRALGGGFAQETVSAPADGVVTALSVGLGQRVAANAPLLSFTPAHALVAQLGVQPEDGAKLHAGMSVQLHSVYGAAAGFVGTLRMVGQSVDPQTHLLPAQVELPAGASATLVAGTALVAQIRTADFTAWAVPRAAVLHDGHGDYLFQVEHGHAKRVEVKLRSPHGDTVGVQGPLDAQAQVIVLGVYELNDGDAVRESAK
;
A
#
# COMPACT_ATOMS: atom_id res chain seq x y z
N MET A 1 8.08 59.53 -18.26
CA MET A 1 7.73 60.60 -19.25
C MET A 1 6.24 60.78 -19.22
N ASN A 2 5.85 62.02 -18.99
CA ASN A 2 4.53 62.68 -19.12
C ASN A 2 3.40 62.18 -18.22
N ARG A 3 3.03 62.88 -17.17
CA ARG A 3 2.58 64.28 -16.93
C ARG A 3 1.08 64.46 -17.32
N TYR A 4 0.24 64.53 -16.26
CA TYR A 4 -0.62 65.64 -15.78
C TYR A 4 -1.81 66.09 -16.65
N PRO A 5 -2.69 66.95 -16.15
CA PRO A 5 -3.41 67.05 -14.87
C PRO A 5 -4.81 67.74 -15.01
N PHE A 6 -5.41 68.12 -13.82
CA PHE A 6 -6.32 69.28 -13.57
C PHE A 6 -7.75 69.19 -14.13
N LEU A 7 -8.82 69.65 -13.53
CA LEU A 7 -9.17 70.82 -12.73
C LEU A 7 -10.63 70.65 -12.25
N SER A 8 -10.90 70.79 -10.98
CA SER A 8 -11.53 71.92 -10.29
C SER A 8 -12.89 72.35 -10.80
N SER A 9 -13.97 72.45 -9.99
CA SER A 9 -14.40 73.69 -9.30
C SER A 9 -15.88 73.55 -8.93
N LEU A 10 -16.25 73.71 -7.70
CA LEU A 10 -16.85 74.86 -7.04
C LEU A 10 -18.28 75.24 -7.48
N CYS A 11 -19.26 75.20 -6.59
CA CYS A 11 -20.25 76.24 -6.21
C CYS A 11 -21.20 75.63 -5.16
N ALA A 12 -21.27 76.04 -4.10
CA ALA A 12 -21.73 76.94 -3.06
C ALA A 12 -23.11 77.57 -3.34
N LEU A 13 -23.89 77.62 -2.31
CA LEU A 13 -24.81 78.60 -1.75
C LEU A 13 -26.23 78.11 -1.49
N LEU A 14 -26.54 78.01 -0.21
CA LEU A 14 -27.53 78.76 0.58
C LEU A 14 -29.00 78.70 0.13
N LEU A 15 -29.89 78.22 1.01
CA LEU A 15 -30.87 79.13 1.65
C LEU A 15 -31.69 78.46 2.74
N THR A 16 -31.71 79.12 3.87
CA THR A 16 -32.47 79.06 5.09
C THR A 16 -34.00 78.95 4.95
N GLY A 17 -34.65 78.27 5.88
CA GLY A 17 -36.08 78.29 6.12
C GLY A 17 -36.47 77.61 7.43
N LEU A 18 -36.57 78.42 8.52
CA LEU A 18 -37.22 78.09 9.78
C LEU A 18 -38.69 77.74 9.55
N LEU A 19 -39.18 76.75 10.36
CA LEU A 19 -40.36 77.03 11.23
C LEU A 19 -40.63 75.86 12.16
N ALA A 20 -40.90 76.25 13.39
CA ALA A 20 -41.16 75.45 14.55
C ALA A 20 -42.53 74.76 14.51
N GLY A 21 -42.64 73.60 15.11
CA GLY A 21 -43.89 72.94 15.43
C GLY A 21 -43.70 71.99 16.62
N CYS A 22 -43.97 72.44 17.81
CA CYS A 22 -44.09 71.60 19.01
C CYS A 22 -45.28 70.66 18.92
N HIS A 23 -45.15 69.42 19.35
CA HIS A 23 -45.97 68.81 20.41
C HIS A 23 -45.97 67.28 20.31
N GLY A 24 -45.86 66.66 21.46
CA GLY A 24 -46.38 65.32 21.75
C GLY A 24 -45.29 64.23 21.84
N ALA A 25 -44.74 64.10 23.01
CA ALA A 25 -44.20 62.84 23.42
C ALA A 25 -45.34 61.86 23.68
N PRO A 26 -45.34 60.68 23.11
CA PRO A 26 -45.98 59.52 23.71
C PRO A 26 -44.94 58.75 24.53
N ASP A 27 -45.38 58.36 25.71
CA ASP A 27 -44.73 57.48 26.63
C ASP A 27 -44.03 56.30 25.96
N GLU A 28 -42.72 56.15 26.17
CA GLU A 28 -42.02 54.90 26.03
C GLU A 28 -42.53 53.89 27.04
N THR A 29 -43.67 53.29 26.73
CA THR A 29 -44.01 52.01 27.30
C THR A 29 -42.99 51.00 26.73
N GLY A 30 -42.18 50.50 27.64
CA GLY A 30 -41.15 49.52 27.34
C GLY A 30 -41.58 48.47 26.34
N ALA A 31 -40.98 48.54 25.16
CA ALA A 31 -40.87 47.37 24.30
C ALA A 31 -39.96 46.38 25.06
N THR A 32 -40.57 45.43 25.74
CA THR A 32 -39.93 44.17 26.05
C THR A 32 -39.44 43.65 24.71
N GLY A 33 -38.12 43.72 24.51
CA GLY A 33 -37.46 43.13 23.38
C GLY A 33 -37.85 41.66 23.34
N THR A 34 -38.72 41.33 22.40
CA THR A 34 -38.91 39.95 22.00
C THR A 34 -37.57 39.58 21.32
N ASP A 35 -36.70 38.92 22.07
CA ASP A 35 -35.51 38.36 21.51
C ASP A 35 -35.91 37.58 20.26
N ALA A 36 -35.52 38.10 19.12
CA ALA A 36 -35.86 37.48 17.83
C ALA A 36 -35.16 36.11 17.81
N ALA A 37 -35.92 35.05 18.05
CA ALA A 37 -35.40 33.69 18.10
C ALA A 37 -34.78 33.32 16.76
N VAL A 38 -33.52 33.00 16.76
CA VAL A 38 -32.77 32.57 15.57
C VAL A 38 -33.32 31.23 15.09
N ALA A 39 -33.59 31.11 13.77
CA ALA A 39 -34.07 29.87 13.18
C ALA A 39 -32.88 28.91 13.00
N VAL A 40 -32.95 27.74 13.64
CA VAL A 40 -31.87 26.77 13.64
C VAL A 40 -32.35 25.39 13.18
N THR A 41 -31.45 24.62 12.60
CA THR A 41 -31.64 23.18 12.34
C THR A 41 -30.83 22.39 13.36
N THR A 42 -31.44 21.38 13.94
CA THR A 42 -30.84 20.59 15.02
C THR A 42 -30.71 19.11 14.67
N VAL A 43 -29.80 18.42 15.33
CA VAL A 43 -29.59 16.98 15.23
C VAL A 43 -29.36 16.42 16.65
N LYS A 44 -29.89 15.24 16.94
CA LYS A 44 -29.61 14.56 18.21
C LYS A 44 -28.19 13.97 18.18
N PRO A 45 -27.32 14.28 19.13
CA PRO A 45 -26.00 13.70 19.25
C PRO A 45 -26.11 12.21 19.62
N VAL A 46 -25.28 11.37 19.03
CA VAL A 46 -25.24 9.93 19.32
C VAL A 46 -23.81 9.56 19.68
N GLN A 47 -23.64 8.80 20.76
CA GLN A 47 -22.35 8.22 21.07
C GLN A 47 -22.07 7.04 20.15
N GLN A 48 -20.91 7.03 19.53
CA GLN A 48 -20.43 5.91 18.72
C GLN A 48 -18.92 5.71 18.87
N ILE A 49 -18.46 4.54 18.44
CA ILE A 49 -17.05 4.21 18.45
C ILE A 49 -16.41 4.82 17.21
N PHE A 50 -15.39 5.62 17.44
CA PHE A 50 -14.48 6.15 16.43
C PHE A 50 -13.12 5.47 16.54
N HIS A 51 -12.31 5.63 15.52
CA HIS A 51 -10.98 5.05 15.46
C HIS A 51 -9.95 6.15 15.22
N ASP A 52 -8.90 6.17 16.03
CA ASP A 52 -7.70 6.93 15.69
C ASP A 52 -7.01 6.22 14.54
N THR A 53 -6.50 6.98 13.57
CA THR A 53 -5.81 6.43 12.41
C THR A 53 -4.46 7.09 12.22
N VAL A 54 -3.48 6.31 11.83
CA VAL A 54 -2.18 6.78 11.34
C VAL A 54 -2.18 6.67 9.82
N GLN A 55 -1.84 7.77 9.15
CA GLN A 55 -1.67 7.76 7.70
C GLN A 55 -0.26 7.31 7.33
N ALA A 56 -0.17 6.51 6.28
CA ALA A 56 1.08 6.05 5.70
C ALA A 56 0.99 6.03 4.18
N TRP A 57 2.13 6.16 3.54
CA TRP A 57 2.23 6.17 2.08
C TRP A 57 3.25 5.15 1.63
N GLY A 58 3.05 4.59 0.46
CA GLY A 58 3.98 3.63 -0.09
C GLY A 58 3.53 3.04 -1.42
N SER A 59 3.89 1.80 -1.67
CA SER A 59 3.53 1.12 -2.91
C SER A 59 3.31 -0.37 -2.72
N ALA A 60 2.55 -0.96 -3.63
CA ALA A 60 2.49 -2.40 -3.76
C ALA A 60 3.84 -2.92 -4.26
N ALA A 61 4.42 -3.90 -3.60
CA ALA A 61 5.70 -4.50 -3.98
C ALA A 61 5.63 -6.02 -3.84
N GLY A 62 6.53 -6.72 -4.52
CA GLY A 62 6.72 -8.15 -4.27
C GLY A 62 7.20 -8.39 -2.84
N ASP A 63 6.62 -9.36 -2.16
CA ASP A 63 7.08 -9.74 -0.83
C ASP A 63 8.52 -10.29 -0.92
N PRO A 64 9.51 -9.66 -0.26
CA PRO A 64 10.90 -10.14 -0.28
C PRO A 64 11.05 -11.57 0.25
N GLN A 65 10.15 -12.03 1.14
CA GLN A 65 10.18 -13.40 1.68
C GLN A 65 9.73 -14.45 0.67
N HIS A 66 8.98 -14.05 -0.35
CA HIS A 66 8.53 -14.91 -1.43
C HIS A 66 9.28 -14.66 -2.76
N ALA A 67 10.13 -13.64 -2.79
CA ALA A 67 10.98 -13.39 -3.94
C ALA A 67 11.98 -14.52 -4.10
N ARG A 68 12.11 -15.03 -5.32
CA ARG A 68 13.02 -16.12 -5.67
C ARG A 68 14.03 -15.66 -6.71
N ALA A 69 15.30 -15.83 -6.41
CA ALA A 69 16.31 -15.74 -7.42
C ALA A 69 16.31 -17.06 -8.23
N ILE A 70 16.18 -16.93 -9.54
CA ILE A 70 16.31 -18.06 -10.45
C ILE A 70 17.77 -18.12 -10.90
N SER A 71 18.40 -19.26 -10.71
CA SER A 71 19.78 -19.56 -11.14
C SER A 71 19.84 -20.94 -11.76
N LEU A 72 20.93 -21.24 -12.45
CA LEU A 72 21.22 -22.58 -13.01
C LEU A 72 22.44 -23.19 -12.31
N ALA A 73 22.42 -24.51 -12.15
CA ALA A 73 23.52 -25.26 -11.50
C ALA A 73 24.80 -25.32 -12.36
N HIS A 74 24.75 -24.89 -13.63
CA HIS A 74 25.85 -24.90 -14.55
C HIS A 74 26.12 -23.53 -15.16
N ALA A 75 27.34 -23.35 -15.67
CA ALA A 75 27.72 -22.17 -16.44
C ALA A 75 27.23 -22.26 -17.89
N GLY A 76 26.99 -21.10 -18.50
CA GLY A 76 26.54 -21.04 -19.90
C GLY A 76 26.50 -19.61 -20.44
N GLN A 77 25.95 -19.46 -21.62
CA GLN A 77 25.75 -18.18 -22.30
C GLN A 77 24.25 -17.95 -22.55
N VAL A 78 23.75 -16.79 -22.22
CA VAL A 78 22.37 -16.37 -22.52
C VAL A 78 22.24 -16.17 -24.02
N THR A 79 21.44 -16.99 -24.68
CA THR A 79 21.24 -16.96 -26.15
C THR A 79 19.89 -16.33 -26.53
N ALA A 80 18.93 -16.34 -25.65
CA ALA A 80 17.67 -15.61 -25.83
C ALA A 80 17.17 -15.06 -24.51
N LEU A 81 16.58 -13.86 -24.56
CA LEU A 81 15.92 -13.20 -23.45
C LEU A 81 14.51 -12.87 -23.90
N GLN A 82 13.50 -13.47 -23.26
CA GLN A 82 12.11 -13.44 -23.70
C GLN A 82 11.22 -12.62 -22.78
N VAL A 83 11.81 -12.04 -21.71
CA VAL A 83 11.10 -11.23 -20.72
C VAL A 83 11.89 -9.98 -20.36
N ALA A 84 11.18 -8.98 -19.84
CA ALA A 84 11.72 -7.75 -19.31
C ALA A 84 11.45 -7.64 -17.79
N ALA A 85 12.25 -6.81 -17.11
CA ALA A 85 11.96 -6.46 -15.73
C ALA A 85 10.61 -5.73 -15.63
N GLY A 86 9.81 -6.06 -14.63
CA GLY A 86 8.44 -5.58 -14.47
C GLY A 86 7.38 -6.36 -15.25
N GLN A 87 7.75 -7.31 -16.09
CA GLN A 87 6.81 -8.08 -16.91
C GLN A 87 6.10 -9.15 -16.08
N THR A 88 4.78 -9.24 -16.23
CA THR A 88 3.97 -10.34 -15.71
C THR A 88 4.14 -11.56 -16.59
N VAL A 89 4.30 -12.73 -15.97
CA VAL A 89 4.50 -14.02 -16.65
C VAL A 89 3.58 -15.08 -16.08
N GLN A 90 3.22 -16.05 -16.91
CA GLN A 90 2.41 -17.19 -16.50
C GLN A 90 3.30 -18.40 -16.19
N ARG A 91 2.82 -19.32 -15.37
CA ARG A 91 3.50 -20.58 -15.08
C ARG A 91 3.87 -21.32 -16.36
N GLY A 92 5.15 -21.72 -16.45
CA GLY A 92 5.69 -22.42 -17.62
C GLY A 92 6.08 -21.51 -18.79
N GLN A 93 5.80 -20.21 -18.72
CA GLN A 93 6.20 -19.26 -19.76
C GLN A 93 7.73 -19.21 -19.82
N PRO A 94 8.34 -19.31 -21.03
CA PRO A 94 9.78 -19.19 -21.20
C PRO A 94 10.26 -17.77 -20.83
N LEU A 95 11.33 -17.70 -20.03
CA LEU A 95 11.92 -16.45 -19.54
C LEU A 95 13.20 -16.11 -20.29
N LEU A 96 14.10 -17.10 -20.39
CA LEU A 96 15.35 -16.96 -21.10
C LEU A 96 15.86 -18.34 -21.54
N THR A 97 16.77 -18.37 -22.51
CA THR A 97 17.42 -19.59 -22.99
C THR A 97 18.92 -19.45 -22.80
N ILE A 98 19.52 -20.51 -22.26
CA ILE A 98 20.98 -20.61 -22.03
C ILE A 98 21.54 -21.78 -22.82
N THR A 99 22.68 -21.56 -23.47
CA THR A 99 23.52 -22.62 -24.05
C THR A 99 24.60 -22.96 -23.02
N PRO A 100 24.66 -24.21 -22.50
CA PRO A 100 25.69 -24.64 -21.58
C PRO A 100 27.11 -24.44 -22.13
N ASP A 101 28.07 -24.24 -21.24
CA ASP A 101 29.48 -24.08 -21.62
C ASP A 101 29.96 -25.28 -22.45
N PRO A 102 30.75 -25.08 -23.53
CA PRO A 102 31.33 -26.14 -24.34
C PRO A 102 32.12 -27.18 -23.53
N VAL A 103 32.73 -26.77 -22.39
CA VAL A 103 33.46 -27.68 -21.50
C VAL A 103 32.50 -28.68 -20.85
N ALA A 104 31.33 -28.23 -20.33
CA ALA A 104 30.33 -29.11 -19.76
C ALA A 104 29.78 -30.13 -20.76
N ARG A 105 29.57 -29.68 -22.00
CA ARG A 105 29.14 -30.56 -23.09
C ARG A 105 30.20 -31.61 -23.45
N SER A 106 31.47 -31.22 -23.52
CA SER A 106 32.58 -32.14 -23.76
C SER A 106 32.69 -33.19 -22.65
N ALA A 107 32.60 -32.77 -21.39
CA ALA A 107 32.63 -33.67 -20.23
C ALA A 107 31.47 -34.67 -20.25
N TYR A 108 30.26 -34.22 -20.62
CA TYR A 108 29.11 -35.11 -20.80
C TYR A 108 29.33 -36.13 -21.90
N GLN A 109 29.85 -35.72 -23.07
CA GLN A 109 30.16 -36.63 -24.19
C GLN A 109 31.22 -37.68 -23.81
N GLN A 110 32.24 -37.28 -23.05
CA GLN A 110 33.25 -38.21 -22.53
C GLN A 110 32.63 -39.22 -21.55
N ALA A 111 31.79 -38.78 -20.64
CA ALA A 111 31.09 -39.67 -19.69
C ALA A 111 30.13 -40.62 -20.43
N GLN A 112 29.45 -40.14 -21.49
CA GLN A 112 28.57 -40.97 -22.32
C GLN A 112 29.38 -42.06 -23.09
N SER A 113 30.53 -41.70 -23.63
CA SER A 113 31.42 -42.65 -24.31
C SER A 113 31.96 -43.68 -23.34
N ALA A 114 32.37 -43.29 -22.13
CA ALA A 114 32.82 -44.19 -21.07
C ALA A 114 31.75 -45.19 -20.64
N MET A 115 30.49 -44.71 -20.48
CA MET A 115 29.34 -45.57 -20.15
C MET A 115 29.06 -46.57 -21.29
N THR A 116 29.14 -46.14 -22.54
CA THR A 116 28.94 -47.00 -23.70
C THR A 116 30.02 -48.09 -23.76
N LEU A 117 31.30 -47.74 -23.53
CA LEU A 117 32.40 -48.68 -23.46
C LEU A 117 32.20 -49.69 -22.32
N ALA A 118 31.93 -49.24 -21.07
CA ALA A 118 31.73 -50.10 -19.93
C ALA A 118 30.53 -51.04 -20.10
N SER A 119 29.47 -50.61 -20.74
CA SER A 119 28.29 -51.43 -21.04
C SER A 119 28.58 -52.52 -22.07
N GLY A 120 29.45 -52.23 -23.07
CA GLY A 120 29.91 -53.18 -24.07
C GLY A 120 30.81 -54.24 -23.42
N GLU A 121 31.74 -53.82 -22.55
CA GLU A 121 32.65 -54.69 -21.82
C GLU A 121 31.92 -55.62 -20.87
N LEU A 122 30.93 -55.12 -20.12
CA LEU A 122 30.10 -55.96 -19.27
C LEU A 122 29.36 -57.04 -20.09
N ARG A 123 28.76 -56.68 -21.20
CA ARG A 123 28.04 -57.64 -22.07
C ARG A 123 28.97 -58.71 -22.62
N ARG A 124 30.17 -58.32 -23.04
CA ARG A 124 31.19 -59.27 -23.48
C ARG A 124 31.63 -60.23 -22.33
N THR A 125 31.85 -59.67 -21.14
CA THR A 125 32.27 -60.46 -19.97
C THR A 125 31.17 -61.40 -19.50
N GLU A 126 29.90 -61.01 -19.58
CA GLU A 126 28.73 -61.85 -19.28
C GLU A 126 28.63 -63.02 -20.26
N GLN A 127 28.86 -62.78 -21.58
CA GLN A 127 28.88 -63.83 -22.60
C GLN A 127 30.02 -64.85 -22.33
N LEU A 128 31.21 -64.37 -21.99
CA LEU A 128 32.34 -65.23 -21.66
C LEU A 128 32.12 -66.03 -20.36
N ALA A 129 31.49 -65.39 -19.34
CA ALA A 129 31.15 -66.04 -18.06
C ALA A 129 30.11 -67.15 -18.30
N ALA A 130 29.13 -66.95 -19.16
CA ALA A 130 28.15 -67.95 -19.54
C ALA A 130 28.82 -69.19 -20.20
N GLN A 131 29.91 -68.95 -20.93
CA GLN A 131 30.73 -70.01 -21.55
C GLN A 131 31.82 -70.56 -20.57
N ARG A 132 31.84 -70.11 -19.28
CA ARG A 132 32.86 -70.46 -18.24
C ARG A 132 34.28 -70.00 -18.61
N LEU A 133 34.43 -69.00 -19.51
CA LEU A 133 35.69 -68.44 -19.94
C LEU A 133 36.08 -67.14 -19.19
N ALA A 134 35.22 -66.65 -18.32
CA ALA A 134 35.49 -65.54 -17.44
C ALA A 134 35.18 -65.89 -15.96
N THR A 135 35.92 -65.30 -15.03
CA THR A 135 35.76 -65.53 -13.60
C THR A 135 34.66 -64.63 -13.03
N GLN A 136 34.10 -65.02 -11.85
CA GLN A 136 33.15 -64.15 -11.14
C GLN A 136 33.74 -62.80 -10.72
N SER A 137 35.08 -62.80 -10.45
CA SER A 137 35.81 -61.56 -10.13
C SER A 137 35.83 -60.59 -11.33
N GLN A 138 36.12 -61.12 -12.55
CA GLN A 138 36.08 -60.32 -13.78
C GLN A 138 34.69 -59.76 -14.07
N LEU A 139 33.64 -60.56 -13.85
CA LEU A 139 32.26 -60.13 -13.96
C LEU A 139 31.91 -59.01 -12.96
N ALA A 140 32.34 -59.17 -11.70
CA ALA A 140 32.11 -58.14 -10.68
C ALA A 140 32.85 -56.84 -10.98
N ILE A 141 34.07 -56.88 -11.54
CA ILE A 141 34.84 -55.71 -11.95
C ILE A 141 34.11 -55.01 -13.11
N ALA A 142 33.63 -55.75 -14.13
CA ALA A 142 32.91 -55.16 -15.27
C ALA A 142 31.56 -54.50 -14.85
N ARG A 143 30.84 -55.13 -13.91
CA ARG A 143 29.61 -54.55 -13.30
C ARG A 143 29.92 -53.26 -12.56
N LYS A 144 30.97 -53.25 -11.75
CA LYS A 144 31.39 -52.04 -11.03
C LYS A 144 31.76 -50.92 -12.01
N ALA A 145 32.54 -51.22 -13.05
CA ALA A 145 32.95 -50.24 -14.05
C ALA A 145 31.74 -49.59 -14.76
N LEU A 146 30.71 -50.37 -15.08
CA LEU A 146 29.45 -49.82 -15.64
C LEU A 146 28.71 -48.98 -14.59
N ALA A 147 28.66 -49.39 -13.34
CA ALA A 147 27.99 -48.59 -12.30
C ALA A 147 28.70 -47.24 -12.10
N ASP A 148 30.01 -47.22 -12.05
CA ASP A 148 30.83 -46.02 -11.90
C ASP A 148 30.65 -45.08 -13.11
N ALA A 149 30.65 -45.61 -14.35
CA ALA A 149 30.44 -44.84 -15.58
C ALA A 149 29.02 -44.24 -15.68
N ARG A 150 28.00 -44.99 -15.19
CA ARG A 150 26.62 -44.47 -15.10
C ARG A 150 26.52 -43.31 -14.11
N ALA A 151 27.11 -43.48 -12.94
CA ALA A 151 27.12 -42.41 -11.92
C ALA A 151 27.83 -41.15 -12.45
N ALA A 152 28.96 -41.31 -13.16
CA ALA A 152 29.66 -40.19 -13.78
C ALA A 152 28.82 -39.49 -14.85
N LEU A 153 28.10 -40.24 -15.69
CA LEU A 153 27.21 -39.67 -16.72
C LEU A 153 26.04 -38.91 -16.09
N GLU A 154 25.42 -39.46 -15.05
CA GLU A 154 24.33 -38.77 -14.34
C GLU A 154 24.80 -37.48 -13.66
N ALA A 155 26.00 -37.47 -13.08
CA ALA A 155 26.62 -36.28 -12.54
C ALA A 155 26.80 -35.18 -13.62
N GLN A 156 27.31 -35.53 -14.80
CA GLN A 156 27.47 -34.58 -15.89
C GLN A 156 26.12 -34.13 -16.48
N ARG A 157 25.08 -34.98 -16.44
CA ARG A 157 23.72 -34.61 -16.82
C ARG A 157 23.13 -33.60 -15.86
N ALA A 158 23.30 -33.81 -14.56
CA ALA A 158 22.85 -32.87 -13.54
C ALA A 158 23.52 -31.49 -13.65
N LEU A 159 24.74 -31.43 -14.18
CA LEU A 159 25.47 -30.20 -14.49
C LEU A 159 25.05 -29.58 -15.85
N GLY A 160 23.98 -30.05 -16.49
CA GLY A 160 23.43 -29.48 -17.71
C GLY A 160 24.19 -29.87 -19.00
N GLY A 161 25.26 -30.70 -18.92
CA GLY A 161 26.07 -31.08 -20.06
C GLY A 161 25.32 -31.83 -21.17
N GLY A 162 24.16 -32.44 -20.85
CA GLY A 162 23.30 -33.18 -21.78
C GLY A 162 22.40 -32.30 -22.65
N PHE A 163 22.24 -31.01 -22.38
CA PHE A 163 21.37 -30.12 -23.11
C PHE A 163 22.15 -29.35 -24.20
N ALA A 164 21.54 -29.24 -25.38
CA ALA A 164 22.04 -28.31 -26.40
C ALA A 164 21.77 -26.86 -26.03
N GLN A 165 20.57 -26.65 -25.50
CA GLN A 165 20.08 -25.40 -24.93
C GLN A 165 19.12 -25.72 -23.77
N GLU A 166 19.11 -24.90 -22.77
CA GLU A 166 18.17 -25.00 -21.63
C GLU A 166 17.32 -23.76 -21.58
N THR A 167 16.00 -23.95 -21.52
CA THR A 167 15.04 -22.86 -21.39
C THR A 167 14.60 -22.79 -19.95
N VAL A 168 14.84 -21.66 -19.33
CA VAL A 168 14.36 -21.33 -17.99
C VAL A 168 12.93 -20.80 -18.11
N SER A 169 12.00 -21.45 -17.42
CA SER A 169 10.58 -21.08 -17.44
C SER A 169 10.12 -20.61 -16.08
N ALA A 170 9.04 -19.81 -16.05
CA ALA A 170 8.43 -19.31 -14.83
C ALA A 170 7.86 -20.45 -13.97
N PRO A 171 8.21 -20.54 -12.68
CA PRO A 171 7.75 -21.60 -11.79
C PRO A 171 6.27 -21.49 -11.40
N ALA A 172 5.70 -20.28 -11.49
CA ALA A 172 4.31 -19.94 -11.19
C ALA A 172 3.91 -18.68 -11.95
N ASP A 173 2.62 -18.28 -11.85
CA ASP A 173 2.18 -16.95 -12.28
C ASP A 173 2.82 -15.89 -11.37
N GLY A 174 3.31 -14.80 -11.95
CA GLY A 174 4.01 -13.78 -11.16
C GLY A 174 4.64 -12.68 -12.00
N VAL A 175 5.60 -11.98 -11.40
CA VAL A 175 6.29 -10.85 -12.02
C VAL A 175 7.80 -11.07 -11.95
N VAL A 176 8.49 -10.79 -13.04
CA VAL A 176 9.95 -10.69 -13.07
C VAL A 176 10.35 -9.34 -12.49
N THR A 177 10.86 -9.32 -11.27
CA THR A 177 11.16 -8.06 -10.55
C THR A 177 12.48 -7.44 -10.95
N ALA A 178 13.45 -8.27 -11.31
CA ALA A 178 14.75 -7.80 -11.81
C ALA A 178 15.37 -8.81 -12.77
N LEU A 179 16.13 -8.33 -13.75
CA LEU A 179 17.01 -9.12 -14.62
C LEU A 179 18.45 -8.82 -14.23
N SER A 180 19.20 -9.88 -13.88
CA SER A 180 20.62 -9.77 -13.51
C SER A 180 21.55 -10.09 -14.67
N VAL A 181 21.00 -10.48 -15.82
CA VAL A 181 21.77 -10.91 -17.01
C VAL A 181 21.26 -10.25 -18.28
N GLY A 182 22.16 -10.10 -19.25
CA GLY A 182 21.87 -9.58 -20.59
C GLY A 182 22.04 -10.63 -21.68
N LEU A 183 21.47 -10.35 -22.86
CA LEU A 183 21.64 -11.19 -24.04
C LEU A 183 23.12 -11.30 -24.41
N GLY A 184 23.59 -12.52 -24.69
CA GLY A 184 24.99 -12.82 -25.03
C GLY A 184 25.93 -12.92 -23.83
N GLN A 185 25.48 -12.59 -22.62
CA GLN A 185 26.29 -12.64 -21.41
C GLN A 185 26.61 -14.08 -21.00
N ARG A 186 27.86 -14.32 -20.59
CA ARG A 186 28.25 -15.56 -19.93
C ARG A 186 27.94 -15.49 -18.45
N VAL A 187 27.37 -16.56 -17.93
CA VAL A 187 26.96 -16.70 -16.54
C VAL A 187 27.66 -17.87 -15.89
N ALA A 188 28.08 -17.72 -14.66
CA ALA A 188 28.67 -18.79 -13.87
C ALA A 188 27.56 -19.69 -13.28
N ALA A 189 27.96 -20.91 -12.88
CA ALA A 189 27.06 -21.79 -12.13
C ALA A 189 26.56 -21.09 -10.86
N ASN A 190 25.27 -21.27 -10.55
CA ASN A 190 24.54 -20.67 -9.42
C ASN A 190 24.49 -19.14 -9.38
N ALA A 191 24.94 -18.46 -10.43
CA ALA A 191 24.77 -17.01 -10.51
C ALA A 191 23.26 -16.66 -10.69
N PRO A 192 22.78 -15.61 -10.03
CA PRO A 192 21.39 -15.17 -10.19
C PRO A 192 21.17 -14.67 -11.63
N LEU A 193 20.18 -15.21 -12.30
CA LEU A 193 19.78 -14.82 -13.66
C LEU A 193 18.72 -13.73 -13.62
N LEU A 194 17.72 -13.92 -12.79
CA LEU A 194 16.63 -12.99 -12.58
C LEU A 194 15.99 -13.20 -11.20
N SER A 195 15.26 -12.19 -10.74
CA SER A 195 14.42 -12.26 -9.56
C SER A 195 12.95 -12.37 -10.00
N PHE A 196 12.23 -13.28 -9.36
CA PHE A 196 10.83 -13.58 -9.65
C PHE A 196 10.01 -13.52 -8.35
N THR A 197 8.83 -12.87 -8.41
CA THR A 197 7.87 -12.84 -7.30
C THR A 197 6.55 -13.41 -7.77
N PRO A 198 5.99 -14.42 -7.08
CA PRO A 198 4.66 -14.95 -7.38
C PRO A 198 3.57 -13.88 -7.28
N ALA A 199 2.55 -13.95 -8.14
CA ALA A 199 1.47 -12.96 -8.20
C ALA A 199 0.67 -12.83 -6.89
N HIS A 200 0.56 -13.91 -6.13
CA HIS A 200 -0.14 -13.92 -4.83
C HIS A 200 0.72 -13.40 -3.66
N ALA A 201 1.96 -13.04 -3.90
CA ALA A 201 2.90 -12.59 -2.89
C ALA A 201 3.19 -11.08 -3.03
N LEU A 202 2.13 -10.26 -3.22
CA LEU A 202 2.24 -8.83 -3.11
C LEU A 202 2.00 -8.39 -1.67
N VAL A 203 2.78 -7.42 -1.22
CA VAL A 203 2.62 -6.71 0.05
C VAL A 203 2.56 -5.21 -0.22
N ALA A 204 1.91 -4.45 0.65
CA ALA A 204 2.09 -3.01 0.65
C ALA A 204 3.31 -2.67 1.51
N GLN A 205 4.31 -2.05 0.89
CA GLN A 205 5.46 -1.45 1.58
C GLN A 205 5.15 0.02 1.82
N LEU A 206 5.05 0.39 3.09
CA LEU A 206 4.64 1.72 3.54
C LEU A 206 5.75 2.39 4.32
N GLY A 207 5.75 3.71 4.28
CA GLY A 207 6.54 4.56 5.17
C GLY A 207 5.62 5.24 6.17
N VAL A 208 5.97 5.13 7.44
CA VAL A 208 5.25 5.72 8.57
C VAL A 208 6.13 6.76 9.24
N GLN A 209 5.54 7.86 9.74
CA GLN A 209 6.27 8.86 10.50
C GLN A 209 6.85 8.23 11.78
N PRO A 210 8.11 8.52 12.15
CA PRO A 210 8.76 7.93 13.32
C PRO A 210 8.00 8.18 14.63
N GLU A 211 7.33 9.33 14.76
CA GLU A 211 6.51 9.71 15.93
C GLU A 211 5.27 8.82 16.12
N ASP A 212 4.78 8.22 15.05
CA ASP A 212 3.64 7.31 15.07
C ASP A 212 4.03 5.84 15.26
N GLY A 213 5.31 5.53 15.12
CA GLY A 213 5.82 4.15 15.19
C GLY A 213 5.44 3.42 16.49
N ALA A 214 5.48 4.14 17.62
CA ALA A 214 5.14 3.58 18.94
C ALA A 214 3.65 3.18 19.08
N LYS A 215 2.77 3.71 18.23
CA LYS A 215 1.33 3.41 18.22
C LYS A 215 1.00 2.17 17.41
N LEU A 216 1.96 1.66 16.61
CA LEU A 216 1.75 0.61 15.63
C LEU A 216 2.30 -0.73 16.10
N HIS A 217 1.53 -1.80 15.88
CA HIS A 217 1.96 -3.17 16.13
C HIS A 217 1.36 -4.13 15.11
N ALA A 218 1.99 -5.28 14.94
CA ALA A 218 1.51 -6.30 14.02
C ALA A 218 0.08 -6.75 14.38
N GLY A 219 -0.71 -7.07 13.36
CA GLY A 219 -2.11 -7.47 13.50
C GLY A 219 -3.12 -6.34 13.35
N MET A 220 -2.68 -5.08 13.30
CA MET A 220 -3.57 -3.94 13.08
C MET A 220 -4.20 -3.98 11.69
N SER A 221 -5.47 -3.57 11.62
CA SER A 221 -6.21 -3.43 10.36
C SER A 221 -5.76 -2.16 9.63
N VAL A 222 -5.52 -2.30 8.33
CA VAL A 222 -5.04 -1.22 7.47
C VAL A 222 -5.97 -1.09 6.28
N GLN A 223 -6.54 0.09 6.10
CA GLN A 223 -7.33 0.43 4.94
C GLN A 223 -6.41 1.04 3.87
N LEU A 224 -6.36 0.43 2.70
CA LEU A 224 -5.46 0.78 1.60
C LEU A 224 -6.26 1.27 0.40
N HIS A 225 -5.81 2.35 -0.20
CA HIS A 225 -6.38 2.89 -1.42
C HIS A 225 -5.27 3.14 -2.44
N SER A 226 -5.53 2.85 -3.72
CA SER A 226 -4.64 3.28 -4.79
C SER A 226 -4.72 4.80 -4.95
N VAL A 227 -3.56 5.44 -5.12
CA VAL A 227 -3.50 6.88 -5.43
C VAL A 227 -4.10 7.17 -6.81
N TYR A 228 -4.02 6.22 -7.72
CA TYR A 228 -4.50 6.35 -9.09
C TYR A 228 -5.68 5.43 -9.35
N GLY A 229 -6.78 6.01 -9.81
CA GLY A 229 -7.98 5.29 -10.20
C GLY A 229 -9.01 5.11 -9.09
N ALA A 230 -10.24 4.76 -9.50
CA ALA A 230 -11.38 4.53 -8.62
C ALA A 230 -11.44 3.06 -8.10
N ALA A 231 -10.29 2.40 -7.93
CA ALA A 231 -10.29 1.05 -7.41
C ALA A 231 -10.83 1.03 -5.98
N ALA A 232 -11.70 0.08 -5.69
CA ALA A 232 -12.21 -0.14 -4.34
C ALA A 232 -11.04 -0.32 -3.37
N GLY A 233 -11.14 0.28 -2.19
CA GLY A 233 -10.13 0.13 -1.15
C GLY A 233 -10.00 -1.32 -0.71
N PHE A 234 -8.81 -1.69 -0.26
CA PHE A 234 -8.51 -3.02 0.29
C PHE A 234 -8.33 -2.90 1.80
N VAL A 235 -8.73 -3.94 2.51
CA VAL A 235 -8.40 -4.08 3.92
C VAL A 235 -7.28 -5.11 4.03
N GLY A 236 -6.11 -4.66 4.49
CA GLY A 236 -4.96 -5.49 4.77
C GLY A 236 -4.67 -5.57 6.26
N THR A 237 -3.68 -6.37 6.62
CA THR A 237 -3.22 -6.53 8.01
C THR A 237 -1.76 -6.10 8.13
N LEU A 238 -1.47 -5.23 9.08
CA LEU A 238 -0.11 -4.80 9.37
C LEU A 238 0.72 -5.99 9.85
N ARG A 239 1.72 -6.37 9.08
CA ARG A 239 2.56 -7.55 9.36
C ARG A 239 3.73 -7.20 10.25
N MET A 240 4.37 -6.07 9.97
CA MET A 240 5.51 -5.58 10.74
C MET A 240 5.69 -4.07 10.58
N VAL A 241 6.30 -3.48 11.60
CA VAL A 241 6.83 -2.11 11.56
C VAL A 241 8.31 -2.19 11.89
N GLY A 242 9.15 -1.59 11.05
CA GLY A 242 10.59 -1.53 11.28
C GLY A 242 10.93 -0.66 12.50
N GLN A 243 12.02 -1.00 13.16
CA GLN A 243 12.53 -0.25 14.32
C GLN A 243 13.68 0.70 13.93
N SER A 244 14.01 0.79 12.67
CA SER A 244 15.04 1.66 12.12
C SER A 244 14.45 2.56 11.06
N VAL A 245 14.75 3.84 11.15
CA VAL A 245 14.36 4.84 10.14
C VAL A 245 15.21 4.64 8.89
N ASP A 246 14.56 4.58 7.75
CA ASP A 246 15.22 4.53 6.44
C ASP A 246 15.94 5.87 6.19
N PRO A 247 17.24 5.87 5.92
CA PRO A 247 18.02 7.09 5.77
C PRO A 247 17.69 7.92 4.51
N GLN A 248 17.01 7.31 3.53
CA GLN A 248 16.61 7.99 2.29
C GLN A 248 15.24 8.64 2.40
N THR A 249 14.29 7.94 3.02
CA THR A 249 12.91 8.41 3.15
C THR A 249 12.64 9.12 4.47
N HIS A 250 13.48 8.92 5.48
CA HIS A 250 13.30 9.36 6.87
C HIS A 250 12.03 8.82 7.52
N LEU A 251 11.51 7.69 7.03
CA LEU A 251 10.32 7.04 7.53
C LEU A 251 10.64 5.67 8.13
N LEU A 252 9.77 5.18 8.99
CA LEU A 252 9.81 3.78 9.45
C LEU A 252 9.18 2.89 8.39
N PRO A 253 9.87 1.85 7.91
CA PRO A 253 9.30 0.90 6.98
C PRO A 253 8.22 0.06 7.66
N ALA A 254 7.07 -0.08 7.04
CA ALA A 254 5.99 -0.94 7.48
C ALA A 254 5.55 -1.85 6.34
N GLN A 255 5.22 -3.10 6.66
CA GLN A 255 4.70 -4.06 5.70
C GLN A 255 3.27 -4.44 6.06
N VAL A 256 2.40 -4.39 5.05
CA VAL A 256 1.00 -4.79 5.15
C VAL A 256 0.75 -5.97 4.22
N GLU A 257 0.20 -7.03 4.77
CA GLU A 257 -0.28 -8.18 4.03
C GLU A 257 -1.57 -7.81 3.29
N LEU A 258 -1.60 -8.07 2.00
CA LEU A 258 -2.74 -7.79 1.14
C LEU A 258 -3.67 -9.02 1.07
N PRO A 259 -4.99 -8.82 0.97
CA PRO A 259 -5.91 -9.93 0.79
C PRO A 259 -5.66 -10.64 -0.55
N ALA A 260 -5.97 -11.93 -0.63
CA ALA A 260 -5.68 -12.79 -1.79
C ALA A 260 -6.24 -12.27 -3.13
N GLY A 261 -7.30 -11.46 -3.11
CA GLY A 261 -7.88 -10.84 -4.31
C GLY A 261 -7.21 -9.55 -4.76
N ALA A 262 -6.40 -8.91 -3.93
CA ALA A 262 -5.77 -7.61 -4.24
C ALA A 262 -4.77 -7.72 -5.40
N SER A 263 -4.07 -8.84 -5.51
CA SER A 263 -3.09 -9.10 -6.58
C SER A 263 -3.71 -9.21 -7.98
N ALA A 264 -5.03 -9.39 -8.09
CA ALA A 264 -5.71 -9.37 -9.39
C ALA A 264 -5.88 -7.96 -9.95
N THR A 265 -5.86 -6.94 -9.09
CA THR A 265 -6.12 -5.54 -9.46
C THR A 265 -4.94 -4.60 -9.19
N LEU A 266 -4.00 -5.00 -8.33
CA LEU A 266 -2.80 -4.25 -8.02
C LEU A 266 -1.60 -4.77 -8.83
N VAL A 267 -0.90 -3.84 -9.44
CA VAL A 267 0.39 -4.09 -10.09
C VAL A 267 1.50 -3.64 -9.14
N ALA A 268 2.61 -4.39 -9.10
CA ALA A 268 3.79 -3.95 -8.35
C ALA A 268 4.24 -2.56 -8.81
N GLY A 269 4.55 -1.67 -7.86
CA GLY A 269 4.83 -0.26 -8.11
C GLY A 269 3.62 0.66 -7.99
N THR A 270 2.39 0.13 -7.86
CA THR A 270 1.21 0.98 -7.64
C THR A 270 1.34 1.75 -6.33
N ALA A 271 1.26 3.09 -6.41
CA ALA A 271 1.29 3.94 -5.22
C ALA A 271 0.01 3.77 -4.39
N LEU A 272 0.19 3.64 -3.08
CA LEU A 272 -0.85 3.38 -2.11
C LEU A 272 -0.87 4.43 -1.00
N VAL A 273 -2.05 4.79 -0.57
CA VAL A 273 -2.31 5.50 0.68
C VAL A 273 -2.94 4.52 1.65
N ALA A 274 -2.45 4.50 2.87
CA ALA A 274 -2.89 3.61 3.92
C ALA A 274 -3.39 4.41 5.13
N GLN A 275 -4.46 3.91 5.74
CA GLN A 275 -4.96 4.36 7.04
C GLN A 275 -4.90 3.17 7.99
N ILE A 276 -3.99 3.25 8.96
CA ILE A 276 -3.78 2.19 9.95
C ILE A 276 -4.63 2.54 11.17
N ARG A 277 -5.57 1.67 11.52
CA ARG A 277 -6.42 1.83 12.70
C ARG A 277 -5.59 1.51 13.95
N THR A 278 -5.50 2.49 14.87
CA THR A 278 -4.65 2.36 16.06
C THR A 278 -5.43 2.14 17.34
N ALA A 279 -6.34 3.04 17.69
CA ALA A 279 -7.10 2.96 18.92
C ALA A 279 -8.59 3.23 18.66
N ASP A 280 -9.44 2.53 19.40
CA ASP A 280 -10.86 2.78 19.42
C ASP A 280 -11.18 3.70 20.60
N PHE A 281 -12.04 4.69 20.38
CA PHE A 281 -12.51 5.58 21.43
C PHE A 281 -13.98 5.92 21.22
N THR A 282 -14.70 6.14 22.32
CA THR A 282 -16.09 6.58 22.27
C THR A 282 -16.13 8.10 22.22
N ALA A 283 -16.90 8.65 21.30
CA ALA A 283 -17.13 10.08 21.15
C ALA A 283 -18.56 10.37 20.69
N TRP A 284 -18.99 11.61 20.83
CA TRP A 284 -20.24 12.09 20.28
C TRP A 284 -20.10 12.32 18.78
N ALA A 285 -20.92 11.66 18.00
CA ALA A 285 -21.03 11.87 16.58
C ALA A 285 -21.91 13.08 16.30
N VAL A 286 -21.33 14.10 15.71
CA VAL A 286 -22.02 15.32 15.30
C VAL A 286 -21.64 15.68 13.86
N PRO A 287 -22.53 16.31 13.10
CA PRO A 287 -22.17 16.85 11.81
C PRO A 287 -21.02 17.87 11.93
N ARG A 288 -20.06 17.82 11.01
CA ARG A 288 -18.90 18.73 11.02
C ARG A 288 -19.32 20.20 11.03
N ALA A 289 -20.43 20.53 10.36
CA ALA A 289 -20.98 21.90 10.29
C ALA A 289 -21.41 22.46 11.65
N ALA A 290 -21.65 21.59 12.65
CA ALA A 290 -22.03 22.00 14.00
C ALA A 290 -20.83 22.43 14.86
N VAL A 291 -19.60 22.07 14.49
CA VAL A 291 -18.40 22.35 15.27
C VAL A 291 -17.77 23.64 14.78
N LEU A 292 -17.65 24.59 15.69
CA LEU A 292 -17.04 25.90 15.50
C LEU A 292 -15.70 25.97 16.21
N HIS A 293 -14.84 26.88 15.77
CA HIS A 293 -13.52 27.10 16.37
C HIS A 293 -13.29 28.58 16.62
N ASP A 294 -12.76 28.92 17.79
CA ASP A 294 -12.33 30.28 18.12
C ASP A 294 -10.98 30.29 18.88
N GLY A 295 -10.61 31.44 19.45
CA GLY A 295 -9.37 31.60 20.22
C GLY A 295 -9.28 30.74 21.51
N HIS A 296 -10.37 30.11 21.94
CA HIS A 296 -10.45 29.25 23.13
C HIS A 296 -10.47 27.76 22.77
N GLY A 297 -10.75 27.43 21.51
CA GLY A 297 -10.77 26.04 21.02
C GLY A 297 -12.03 25.72 20.22
N ASP A 298 -12.32 24.39 20.16
CA ASP A 298 -13.50 23.91 19.45
C ASP A 298 -14.71 23.95 20.37
N TYR A 299 -15.87 24.35 19.85
CA TYR A 299 -17.13 24.38 20.55
C TYR A 299 -18.32 24.09 19.64
N LEU A 300 -19.45 23.81 20.24
CA LEU A 300 -20.72 23.68 19.51
C LEU A 300 -21.86 24.25 20.38
N PHE A 301 -23.03 24.39 19.79
CA PHE A 301 -24.22 24.81 20.54
C PHE A 301 -25.21 23.64 20.70
N GLN A 302 -25.74 23.48 21.92
CA GLN A 302 -26.88 22.61 22.21
C GLN A 302 -28.11 23.49 22.57
N VAL A 303 -29.31 22.97 22.26
CA VAL A 303 -30.55 23.64 22.67
C VAL A 303 -30.89 23.24 24.10
N GLU A 304 -30.91 24.19 25.01
CA GLU A 304 -31.34 24.02 26.41
C GLU A 304 -32.46 25.00 26.73
N HIS A 305 -33.63 24.49 27.04
CA HIS A 305 -34.83 25.28 27.36
C HIS A 305 -35.21 26.37 26.35
N GLY A 306 -34.95 26.10 25.03
CA GLY A 306 -35.23 27.05 23.95
C GLY A 306 -34.15 28.11 23.72
N HIS A 307 -33.00 27.96 24.34
CA HIS A 307 -31.83 28.82 24.19
C HIS A 307 -30.62 28.05 23.71
N ALA A 308 -29.72 28.71 22.98
CA ALA A 308 -28.45 28.17 22.56
C ALA A 308 -27.47 28.14 23.74
N LYS A 309 -26.99 26.98 24.11
CA LYS A 309 -25.96 26.78 25.12
C LYS A 309 -24.66 26.40 24.46
N ARG A 310 -23.63 27.22 24.64
CA ARG A 310 -22.28 26.92 24.19
C ARG A 310 -21.67 25.79 25.01
N VAL A 311 -21.13 24.76 24.32
CA VAL A 311 -20.46 23.63 24.94
C VAL A 311 -19.07 23.49 24.33
N GLU A 312 -18.06 23.64 25.17
CA GLU A 312 -16.66 23.42 24.76
C GLU A 312 -16.44 21.94 24.50
N VAL A 313 -15.82 21.62 23.37
CA VAL A 313 -15.56 20.24 22.93
C VAL A 313 -14.13 20.10 22.43
N LYS A 314 -13.64 18.88 22.39
CA LYS A 314 -12.39 18.53 21.75
C LYS A 314 -12.68 17.69 20.53
N LEU A 315 -12.32 18.18 19.35
CA LEU A 315 -12.40 17.43 18.10
C LEU A 315 -11.33 16.34 18.10
N ARG A 316 -11.76 15.07 18.06
CA ARG A 316 -10.88 13.89 18.06
C ARG A 316 -10.77 13.23 16.70
N SER A 317 -11.84 13.20 15.92
CA SER A 317 -11.86 12.63 14.57
C SER A 317 -12.26 13.72 13.57
N PRO A 318 -11.30 14.40 12.93
CA PRO A 318 -11.57 15.57 12.09
C PRO A 318 -11.97 15.22 10.63
N HIS A 319 -12.08 13.95 10.28
CA HIS A 319 -12.31 13.52 8.91
C HIS A 319 -13.76 13.07 8.68
N GLY A 320 -14.31 13.47 7.51
CA GLY A 320 -15.66 13.12 7.09
C GLY A 320 -16.72 14.17 7.44
N ASP A 321 -17.97 13.89 7.02
CA ASP A 321 -19.13 14.76 7.25
C ASP A 321 -19.65 14.68 8.72
N THR A 322 -19.41 13.54 9.37
CA THR A 322 -19.67 13.31 10.78
C THR A 322 -18.35 13.19 11.52
N VAL A 323 -18.21 14.00 12.56
CA VAL A 323 -16.97 14.08 13.35
C VAL A 323 -17.21 13.61 14.77
N GLY A 324 -16.16 13.05 15.38
CA GLY A 324 -16.17 12.62 16.77
C GLY A 324 -15.68 13.72 17.69
N VAL A 325 -16.54 14.18 18.61
CA VAL A 325 -16.20 15.19 19.61
C VAL A 325 -16.28 14.62 21.02
N GLN A 326 -15.36 15.06 21.88
CA GLN A 326 -15.38 14.77 23.32
C GLN A 326 -15.67 16.06 24.06
N GLY A 327 -16.66 16.02 24.99
CA GLY A 327 -17.07 17.15 25.78
C GLY A 327 -18.29 16.80 26.64
N PRO A 328 -18.73 17.71 27.51
CA PRO A 328 -19.85 17.50 28.41
C PRO A 328 -21.19 17.72 27.71
N LEU A 329 -21.42 17.02 26.58
CA LEU A 329 -22.70 17.11 25.86
C LEU A 329 -23.80 16.38 26.63
N ASP A 330 -24.97 16.99 26.67
CA ASP A 330 -26.17 16.31 27.11
C ASP A 330 -26.76 15.44 26.01
N ALA A 331 -26.94 14.15 26.27
CA ALA A 331 -27.51 13.18 25.34
C ALA A 331 -28.96 13.48 24.94
N GLN A 332 -29.69 14.25 25.75
CA GLN A 332 -31.09 14.61 25.50
C GLN A 332 -31.22 15.94 24.75
N ALA A 333 -30.22 16.82 24.85
CA ALA A 333 -30.22 18.11 24.20
C ALA A 333 -29.78 17.97 22.72
N GLN A 334 -30.45 18.68 21.83
CA GLN A 334 -30.15 18.67 20.41
C GLN A 334 -28.97 19.60 20.12
N VAL A 335 -28.11 19.19 19.16
CA VAL A 335 -26.97 19.97 18.65
C VAL A 335 -27.43 20.81 17.46
N ILE A 336 -27.14 22.10 17.49
CA ILE A 336 -27.44 23.03 16.40
C ILE A 336 -26.44 22.82 15.25
N VAL A 337 -26.93 22.65 14.02
CA VAL A 337 -26.12 22.38 12.83
C VAL A 337 -26.12 23.55 11.84
N LEU A 338 -27.26 24.20 11.68
CA LEU A 338 -27.42 25.39 10.83
C LEU A 338 -27.88 26.59 11.64
N GLY A 339 -27.45 27.79 11.28
CA GLY A 339 -27.68 29.02 12.02
C GLY A 339 -26.61 29.29 13.09
N VAL A 340 -25.63 28.43 13.22
CA VAL A 340 -24.61 28.45 14.31
C VAL A 340 -23.73 29.72 14.30
N TYR A 341 -23.54 30.37 13.17
CA TYR A 341 -22.67 31.55 13.03
C TYR A 341 -23.37 32.87 13.53
N GLU A 342 -24.67 32.82 13.73
CA GLU A 342 -25.47 33.97 14.17
C GLU A 342 -25.77 33.92 15.69
N LEU A 343 -25.29 32.86 16.36
CA LEU A 343 -25.61 32.58 17.75
C LEU A 343 -24.50 32.98 18.72
N ASN A 344 -24.92 33.54 19.82
CA ASN A 344 -24.13 33.68 21.04
C ASN A 344 -24.70 32.75 22.12
N ASP A 345 -23.92 32.57 23.18
CA ASP A 345 -24.37 31.80 24.34
C ASP A 345 -25.55 32.47 25.00
N GLY A 346 -26.66 31.76 25.16
CA GLY A 346 -27.89 32.24 25.74
C GLY A 346 -28.93 32.78 24.75
N ASP A 347 -28.61 32.90 23.48
CA ASP A 347 -29.57 33.42 22.47
C ASP A 347 -30.80 32.51 22.35
N ALA A 348 -31.97 33.12 22.18
CA ALA A 348 -33.22 32.38 21.97
C ALA A 348 -33.21 31.71 20.56
N VAL A 349 -33.55 30.44 20.50
CA VAL A 349 -33.57 29.66 19.26
C VAL A 349 -34.94 29.06 18.96
N ARG A 350 -35.26 28.93 17.71
CA ARG A 350 -36.48 28.29 17.23
C ARG A 350 -36.08 27.23 16.16
N GLU A 351 -36.53 26.02 16.39
CA GLU A 351 -36.32 24.97 15.36
C GLU A 351 -37.04 25.33 14.07
N SER A 352 -36.30 25.33 12.97
CA SER A 352 -36.88 25.46 11.64
C SER A 352 -37.49 24.11 11.25
N ALA A 353 -38.79 24.09 10.97
CA ALA A 353 -39.42 22.90 10.42
C ALA A 353 -38.72 22.51 9.10
N LYS A 354 -38.39 21.25 8.99
CA LYS A 354 -37.71 20.65 7.83
C LYS A 354 -38.64 20.61 6.64
#